data_b7c02f234a552f75b9252db5306e0792
#
_entry.id   b7c02f234a552f75b9252db5306e0792
#
_cell.length_a   1.000
_cell.length_b   1.000
_cell.length_c   1.000
_cell.angle_alpha   90.00
_cell.angle_beta   90.00
_cell.angle_gamma   90.00
#
_symmetry.space_group_name_H-M   'P 1'
#
loop_
_entity.id
_entity.type
_entity.pdbx_description
1 polymer ?
#
loop_
_entity_poly.entity_id
_entity_poly.type
_entity_poly.pdbx_seq_one_letter_code
_entity_poly.pdbx_strand_id
1 'polypeptide(L)'
;MPKVSVICTNYNKGKWIADAIDSFLRQKTTFEFEIILVDDCSTDESVDIIRDYERRYPEQIRTFFNAENQGIAKTWVAICKEARGQYIARCDGDDYWIDDEKLQKQVDLLESSPNSRWSNTEFNMVDSIGRTTQVEVFKNQVIPLLTSYEEMLVLKGMTMASTWLVDADLMREVNNLIDVNTADDTFDIQLELFRKTKLSFLPDSTTVYRMNPESDSRTQDNVKLQKRFERLLQTQLNYLEKYPLNYHRALELLLRQDNHFEIALSRKSEQVSQIDKQYVTIYFAGENEDFNQDKVLEITMKYQDSFSFDLPEDTARLRIDLSEIPSFYKRVALIAKDYQTEILPSFTNGTLIGNYVMFTESDPQLIYDISKIEKKNFTLSYSMFNVDNINSADFVAKILTQNLLEASQEINNLNSYKVQFEIADQERLYYKTALEEMVVRYNSVTHSRRWTIPTKIINFFRRKK
;
A
#
# COMPACT_ATOMS: atom_id res chain seq x y z
N MET A 1 11.94 -13.14 -39.24
CA MET A 1 10.68 -13.20 -38.47
C MET A 1 11.06 -13.07 -37.01
N PRO A 2 10.32 -12.28 -36.23
CA PRO A 2 10.64 -12.09 -34.83
C PRO A 2 10.63 -13.42 -34.06
N LYS A 3 11.49 -13.57 -33.06
CA LYS A 3 11.51 -14.71 -32.14
C LYS A 3 10.35 -14.62 -31.13
N VAL A 4 10.05 -13.40 -30.67
CA VAL A 4 9.02 -13.13 -29.66
C VAL A 4 8.06 -12.06 -30.18
N SER A 5 6.76 -12.25 -29.98
CA SER A 5 5.74 -11.21 -30.06
C SER A 5 5.34 -10.81 -28.65
N VAL A 6 5.64 -9.58 -28.24
CA VAL A 6 5.15 -8.99 -27.00
C VAL A 6 3.74 -8.48 -27.26
N ILE A 7 2.75 -8.98 -26.55
CA ILE A 7 1.35 -8.53 -26.63
C ILE A 7 0.98 -7.77 -25.38
N CYS A 8 0.55 -6.53 -25.55
CA CYS A 8 0.02 -5.68 -24.49
C CYS A 8 -1.44 -5.35 -24.76
N THR A 9 -2.32 -5.77 -23.88
CA THR A 9 -3.74 -5.42 -23.88
C THR A 9 -3.99 -4.18 -23.06
N ASN A 10 -4.78 -3.25 -23.58
CA ASN A 10 -5.07 -1.98 -22.94
C ASN A 10 -6.57 -1.64 -22.96
N TYR A 11 -7.09 -1.15 -21.84
CA TYR A 11 -8.39 -0.49 -21.74
C TYR A 11 -8.36 0.52 -20.59
N ASN A 12 -8.43 1.82 -20.94
CA ASN A 12 -8.39 2.95 -19.99
C ASN A 12 -7.18 2.91 -19.02
N LYS A 13 -5.96 2.73 -19.60
CA LYS A 13 -4.70 2.72 -18.84
C LYS A 13 -3.76 3.86 -19.25
N GLY A 14 -4.28 4.98 -19.73
CA GLY A 14 -3.51 6.12 -20.21
C GLY A 14 -2.45 6.61 -19.24
N LYS A 15 -2.71 6.52 -17.93
CA LYS A 15 -1.75 6.89 -16.88
C LYS A 15 -0.50 6.02 -16.84
N TRP A 16 -0.55 4.78 -17.37
CA TRP A 16 0.48 3.76 -17.12
C TRP A 16 1.00 3.09 -18.39
N ILE A 17 0.24 3.13 -19.49
CA ILE A 17 0.60 2.43 -20.73
C ILE A 17 1.98 2.83 -21.28
N ALA A 18 2.44 4.05 -21.05
CA ALA A 18 3.76 4.51 -21.44
C ALA A 18 4.86 3.74 -20.67
N ASP A 19 4.70 3.49 -19.36
CA ASP A 19 5.63 2.69 -18.57
C ASP A 19 5.78 1.28 -19.14
N ALA A 20 4.66 0.65 -19.53
CA ALA A 20 4.65 -0.66 -20.15
C ALA A 20 5.44 -0.65 -21.47
N ILE A 21 5.10 0.25 -22.41
CA ILE A 21 5.72 0.32 -23.73
C ILE A 21 7.23 0.60 -23.62
N ASP A 22 7.63 1.56 -22.79
CA ASP A 22 9.03 1.89 -22.55
C ASP A 22 9.80 0.68 -21.98
N SER A 23 9.15 -0.13 -21.13
CA SER A 23 9.77 -1.35 -20.59
C SER A 23 10.02 -2.42 -21.65
N PHE A 24 9.17 -2.51 -22.68
CA PHE A 24 9.38 -3.42 -23.81
C PHE A 24 10.48 -2.93 -24.74
N LEU A 25 10.53 -1.63 -25.01
CA LEU A 25 11.55 -1.02 -25.87
C LEU A 25 12.96 -1.09 -25.27
N ARG A 26 13.09 -1.21 -23.94
CA ARG A 26 14.40 -1.38 -23.28
C ARG A 26 14.94 -2.81 -23.33
N GLN A 27 14.16 -3.79 -23.81
CA GLN A 27 14.60 -5.18 -23.83
C GLN A 27 15.84 -5.41 -24.69
N LYS A 28 16.81 -6.12 -24.13
CA LYS A 28 18.08 -6.50 -24.76
C LYS A 28 18.04 -7.97 -25.09
N THR A 29 18.07 -8.29 -26.38
CA THR A 29 17.98 -9.66 -26.87
C THR A 29 18.99 -9.89 -27.98
N THR A 30 19.42 -11.14 -28.17
CA THR A 30 20.23 -11.58 -29.34
C THR A 30 19.38 -11.91 -30.57
N PHE A 31 18.06 -11.76 -30.45
CA PHE A 31 17.08 -12.04 -31.50
C PHE A 31 16.15 -10.83 -31.71
N GLU A 32 15.44 -10.80 -32.83
CA GLU A 32 14.42 -9.80 -33.11
C GLU A 32 13.11 -10.13 -32.39
N PHE A 33 12.40 -9.11 -31.92
CA PHE A 33 11.05 -9.21 -31.38
C PHE A 33 10.16 -8.07 -31.90
N GLU A 34 8.85 -8.29 -31.91
CA GLU A 34 7.85 -7.28 -32.22
C GLU A 34 7.00 -6.96 -30.98
N ILE A 35 6.41 -5.77 -30.95
CA ILE A 35 5.46 -5.31 -29.93
C ILE A 35 4.09 -5.12 -30.60
N ILE A 36 3.07 -5.76 -30.06
CA ILE A 36 1.68 -5.66 -30.49
C ILE A 36 0.89 -5.01 -29.37
N LEU A 37 0.39 -3.81 -29.62
CA LEU A 37 -0.46 -3.08 -28.70
C LEU A 37 -1.90 -3.17 -29.18
N VAL A 38 -2.83 -3.62 -28.33
CA VAL A 38 -4.24 -3.66 -28.65
C VAL A 38 -5.04 -2.85 -27.63
N ASP A 39 -5.77 -1.88 -28.12
CA ASP A 39 -6.67 -1.05 -27.33
C ASP A 39 -8.12 -1.51 -27.50
N ASP A 40 -8.77 -1.83 -26.37
CA ASP A 40 -10.14 -2.35 -26.33
C ASP A 40 -11.19 -1.25 -26.21
N CYS A 41 -11.11 -0.23 -27.09
CA CYS A 41 -12.03 0.92 -27.14
C CYS A 41 -11.93 1.83 -25.90
N SER A 42 -10.70 2.25 -25.55
CA SER A 42 -10.47 3.22 -24.47
C SER A 42 -11.11 4.57 -24.73
N THR A 43 -11.51 5.23 -23.65
CA THR A 43 -12.11 6.58 -23.65
C THR A 43 -11.21 7.64 -23.03
N ASP A 44 -10.05 7.24 -22.54
CA ASP A 44 -9.01 8.11 -21.97
C ASP A 44 -7.90 8.41 -23.01
N GLU A 45 -6.78 8.98 -22.59
CA GLU A 45 -5.62 9.31 -23.43
C GLU A 45 -4.84 8.10 -23.99
N SER A 46 -5.21 6.87 -23.65
CA SER A 46 -4.51 5.63 -24.07
C SER A 46 -4.26 5.56 -25.58
N VAL A 47 -5.29 5.83 -26.37
CA VAL A 47 -5.24 5.72 -27.85
C VAL A 47 -4.22 6.71 -28.43
N ASP A 48 -4.19 7.93 -27.94
CA ASP A 48 -3.26 8.96 -28.43
C ASP A 48 -1.80 8.61 -28.07
N ILE A 49 -1.57 8.08 -26.86
CA ILE A 49 -0.26 7.60 -26.42
C ILE A 49 0.21 6.44 -27.30
N ILE A 50 -0.63 5.42 -27.49
CA ILE A 50 -0.31 4.24 -28.31
C ILE A 50 0.05 4.65 -29.77
N ARG A 51 -0.72 5.54 -30.37
CA ARG A 51 -0.46 6.06 -31.74
C ARG A 51 0.84 6.86 -31.81
N ASP A 52 1.21 7.58 -30.74
CA ASP A 52 2.47 8.31 -30.69
C ASP A 52 3.66 7.34 -30.69
N TYR A 53 3.60 6.27 -29.91
CA TYR A 53 4.63 5.23 -29.91
C TYR A 53 4.73 4.51 -31.25
N GLU A 54 3.62 4.15 -31.89
CA GLU A 54 3.61 3.54 -33.23
C GLU A 54 4.32 4.45 -34.26
N ARG A 55 4.05 5.75 -34.25
CA ARG A 55 4.70 6.71 -35.16
C ARG A 55 6.20 6.83 -34.92
N ARG A 56 6.65 6.71 -33.67
CA ARG A 56 8.08 6.76 -33.30
C ARG A 56 8.83 5.46 -33.59
N TYR A 57 8.14 4.33 -33.52
CA TYR A 57 8.75 2.99 -33.64
C TYR A 57 7.98 2.10 -34.64
N PRO A 58 7.77 2.53 -35.91
CA PRO A 58 6.90 1.84 -36.85
C PRO A 58 7.40 0.45 -37.28
N GLU A 59 8.69 0.19 -37.18
CA GLU A 59 9.30 -1.11 -37.52
C GLU A 59 9.15 -2.15 -36.40
N GLN A 60 8.89 -1.71 -35.17
CA GLN A 60 8.87 -2.58 -33.99
C GLN A 60 7.48 -2.70 -33.36
N ILE A 61 6.64 -1.65 -33.48
CA ILE A 61 5.30 -1.58 -32.87
C ILE A 61 4.23 -1.72 -33.95
N ARG A 62 3.26 -2.60 -33.66
CA ARG A 62 2.03 -2.75 -34.42
C ARG A 62 0.84 -2.50 -33.49
N THR A 63 -0.12 -1.73 -33.93
CA THR A 63 -1.27 -1.34 -33.11
C THR A 63 -2.59 -1.86 -33.68
N PHE A 64 -3.51 -2.19 -32.78
CA PHE A 64 -4.86 -2.63 -33.10
C PHE A 64 -5.85 -1.88 -32.19
N PHE A 65 -6.95 -1.41 -32.76
CA PHE A 65 -7.97 -0.64 -32.03
C PHE A 65 -9.31 -1.29 -32.25
N ASN A 66 -9.94 -1.78 -31.19
CA ASN A 66 -11.29 -2.33 -31.25
C ASN A 66 -12.31 -1.19 -31.39
N ALA A 67 -13.35 -1.41 -32.21
CA ALA A 67 -14.42 -0.43 -32.40
C ALA A 67 -15.40 -0.34 -31.23
N GLU A 68 -15.45 -1.40 -30.41
CA GLU A 68 -16.23 -1.50 -29.18
C GLU A 68 -15.45 -2.33 -28.16
N ASN A 69 -15.75 -2.16 -26.87
CA ASN A 69 -15.13 -2.95 -25.80
C ASN A 69 -15.58 -4.42 -25.89
N GLN A 70 -14.66 -5.30 -26.26
CA GLN A 70 -14.86 -6.74 -26.40
C GLN A 70 -14.67 -7.50 -25.10
N GLY A 71 -13.97 -6.90 -24.14
CA GLY A 71 -13.50 -7.53 -22.92
C GLY A 71 -12.19 -8.33 -23.10
N ILE A 72 -11.48 -8.54 -21.98
CA ILE A 72 -10.11 -9.04 -21.97
C ILE A 72 -9.96 -10.39 -22.69
N ALA A 73 -10.86 -11.35 -22.47
CA ALA A 73 -10.74 -12.70 -23.03
C ALA A 73 -10.88 -12.70 -24.56
N LYS A 74 -11.86 -11.99 -25.11
CA LYS A 74 -12.06 -11.89 -26.58
C LYS A 74 -10.91 -11.16 -27.24
N THR A 75 -10.51 -10.02 -26.67
CA THR A 75 -9.39 -9.22 -27.16
C THR A 75 -8.10 -10.02 -27.15
N TRP A 76 -7.80 -10.75 -26.07
CA TRP A 76 -6.63 -11.61 -25.98
C TRP A 76 -6.63 -12.72 -27.03
N VAL A 77 -7.71 -13.49 -27.16
CA VAL A 77 -7.82 -14.60 -28.11
C VAL A 77 -7.70 -14.10 -29.56
N ALA A 78 -8.29 -12.94 -29.87
CA ALA A 78 -8.21 -12.34 -31.20
C ALA A 78 -6.79 -11.88 -31.53
N ILE A 79 -6.15 -11.13 -30.62
CA ILE A 79 -4.84 -10.53 -30.90
C ILE A 79 -3.70 -11.54 -30.95
N CYS A 80 -3.78 -12.66 -30.23
CA CYS A 80 -2.79 -13.73 -30.32
C CYS A 80 -2.66 -14.33 -31.71
N LYS A 81 -3.66 -14.20 -32.59
CA LYS A 81 -3.60 -14.65 -33.99
C LYS A 81 -2.67 -13.78 -34.83
N GLU A 82 -2.49 -12.53 -34.44
CA GLU A 82 -1.64 -11.55 -35.13
C GLU A 82 -0.15 -11.70 -34.81
N ALA A 83 0.20 -12.47 -33.76
CA ALA A 83 1.57 -12.74 -33.35
C ALA A 83 2.33 -13.51 -34.43
N ARG A 84 3.54 -13.04 -34.79
CA ARG A 84 4.44 -13.64 -35.78
C ARG A 84 5.62 -14.37 -35.15
N GLY A 85 5.85 -14.15 -33.87
CA GLY A 85 6.93 -14.75 -33.09
C GLY A 85 6.70 -16.23 -32.83
N GLN A 86 7.80 -16.94 -32.57
CA GLN A 86 7.77 -18.31 -32.06
C GLN A 86 7.19 -18.37 -30.66
N TYR A 87 7.39 -17.31 -29.86
CA TYR A 87 6.85 -17.15 -28.52
C TYR A 87 5.97 -15.92 -28.45
N ILE A 88 5.00 -15.96 -27.54
CA ILE A 88 4.16 -14.84 -27.15
C ILE A 88 4.52 -14.47 -25.69
N ALA A 89 4.94 -13.22 -25.46
CA ALA A 89 5.06 -12.62 -24.15
C ALA A 89 3.83 -11.75 -23.86
N ARG A 90 3.25 -11.83 -22.66
CA ARG A 90 2.13 -11.00 -22.23
C ARG A 90 2.60 -9.95 -21.23
N CYS A 91 2.07 -8.74 -21.36
CA CYS A 91 2.06 -7.72 -20.32
C CYS A 91 0.81 -6.85 -20.47
N ASP A 92 0.11 -6.60 -19.39
CA ASP A 92 -1.07 -5.74 -19.40
C ASP A 92 -0.66 -4.26 -19.30
N GLY A 93 -1.48 -3.33 -19.81
CA GLY A 93 -1.11 -1.92 -19.99
C GLY A 93 -0.91 -1.10 -18.70
N ASP A 94 -1.24 -1.66 -17.53
CA ASP A 94 -0.96 -1.07 -16.22
C ASP A 94 0.26 -1.68 -15.51
N ASP A 95 0.88 -2.73 -16.09
CA ASP A 95 2.08 -3.39 -15.60
C ASP A 95 3.32 -2.98 -16.41
N TYR A 96 4.52 -3.25 -15.91
CA TYR A 96 5.76 -2.97 -16.63
C TYR A 96 6.89 -3.92 -16.23
N TRP A 97 7.86 -4.09 -17.13
CA TRP A 97 9.04 -4.92 -16.88
C TRP A 97 10.19 -4.10 -16.31
N ILE A 98 10.93 -4.69 -15.37
CA ILE A 98 12.08 -4.07 -14.69
C ILE A 98 13.42 -4.73 -15.01
N ASP A 99 13.40 -5.86 -15.71
CA ASP A 99 14.59 -6.55 -16.16
C ASP A 99 14.72 -6.40 -17.69
N ASP A 100 15.74 -5.68 -18.16
CA ASP A 100 15.99 -5.44 -19.57
C ASP A 100 16.34 -6.73 -20.33
N GLU A 101 16.70 -7.82 -19.66
CA GLU A 101 17.05 -9.13 -20.26
C GLU A 101 15.94 -10.18 -20.06
N LYS A 102 14.76 -9.79 -19.60
CA LYS A 102 13.64 -10.71 -19.32
C LYS A 102 13.34 -11.63 -20.51
N LEU A 103 13.17 -11.09 -21.71
CA LEU A 103 12.86 -11.88 -22.90
C LEU A 103 13.99 -12.87 -23.24
N GLN A 104 15.25 -12.44 -23.15
CA GLN A 104 16.40 -13.31 -23.41
C GLN A 104 16.42 -14.47 -22.42
N LYS A 105 16.37 -14.18 -21.13
CA LYS A 105 16.40 -15.19 -20.05
C LYS A 105 15.27 -16.21 -20.17
N GLN A 106 14.05 -15.77 -20.50
CA GLN A 106 12.91 -16.67 -20.63
C GLN A 106 12.98 -17.53 -21.91
N VAL A 107 13.48 -17.00 -23.02
CA VAL A 107 13.71 -17.80 -24.22
C VAL A 107 14.77 -18.85 -23.94
N ASP A 108 15.92 -18.50 -23.35
CA ASP A 108 16.99 -19.44 -22.99
C ASP A 108 16.48 -20.52 -22.01
N LEU A 109 15.65 -20.14 -21.05
CA LEU A 109 15.03 -21.08 -20.12
C LEU A 109 14.15 -22.09 -20.84
N LEU A 110 13.28 -21.65 -21.76
CA LEU A 110 12.39 -22.56 -22.51
C LEU A 110 13.16 -23.44 -23.50
N GLU A 111 14.16 -22.90 -24.18
CA GLU A 111 14.99 -23.68 -25.12
C GLU A 111 15.81 -24.76 -24.40
N SER A 112 16.21 -24.50 -23.15
CA SER A 112 16.90 -25.50 -22.30
C SER A 112 15.94 -26.46 -21.57
N SER A 113 14.62 -26.24 -21.66
CA SER A 113 13.60 -27.00 -20.92
C SER A 113 12.67 -27.79 -21.87
N PRO A 114 13.09 -28.95 -22.40
CA PRO A 114 12.34 -29.65 -23.48
C PRO A 114 10.94 -30.10 -23.11
N ASN A 115 10.61 -30.16 -21.81
CA ASN A 115 9.28 -30.55 -21.29
C ASN A 115 8.38 -29.36 -20.96
N SER A 116 8.84 -28.13 -21.28
CA SER A 116 8.11 -26.90 -20.98
C SER A 116 7.97 -26.03 -22.21
N ARG A 117 6.77 -25.55 -22.46
CA ARG A 117 6.44 -24.59 -23.53
C ARG A 117 5.88 -23.28 -22.96
N TRP A 118 6.02 -23.10 -21.65
CA TRP A 118 5.49 -21.95 -20.93
C TRP A 118 6.40 -21.60 -19.74
N SER A 119 6.74 -20.33 -19.60
CA SER A 119 7.47 -19.81 -18.44
C SER A 119 6.78 -18.60 -17.83
N ASN A 120 6.98 -18.43 -16.54
CA ASN A 120 6.73 -17.18 -15.81
C ASN A 120 7.96 -16.79 -14.98
N THR A 121 7.91 -15.64 -14.35
CA THR A 121 8.99 -15.10 -13.53
C THR A 121 8.51 -14.65 -12.18
N GLU A 122 9.44 -14.40 -11.27
CA GLU A 122 9.17 -13.63 -10.05
C GLU A 122 8.77 -12.19 -10.40
N PHE A 123 8.04 -11.53 -9.49
CA PHE A 123 7.55 -10.17 -9.68
C PHE A 123 7.43 -9.39 -8.38
N ASN A 124 7.34 -8.07 -8.51
CA ASN A 124 7.07 -7.14 -7.42
C ASN A 124 5.68 -6.53 -7.57
N MET A 125 5.14 -5.93 -6.52
CA MET A 125 3.86 -5.23 -6.54
C MET A 125 4.03 -3.78 -6.12
N VAL A 126 3.31 -2.89 -6.81
CA VAL A 126 3.20 -1.47 -6.46
C VAL A 126 1.73 -1.05 -6.36
N ASP A 127 1.47 0.04 -5.64
CA ASP A 127 0.15 0.67 -5.66
C ASP A 127 -0.08 1.52 -6.93
N SER A 128 -1.25 2.12 -7.05
CA SER A 128 -1.64 2.94 -8.21
C SER A 128 -0.77 4.17 -8.45
N ILE A 129 0.01 4.61 -7.46
CA ILE A 129 0.93 5.75 -7.56
C ILE A 129 2.41 5.32 -7.62
N GLY A 130 2.67 4.02 -7.76
CA GLY A 130 4.01 3.47 -7.99
C GLY A 130 4.83 3.17 -6.73
N ARG A 131 4.25 3.24 -5.50
CA ARG A 131 4.96 2.84 -4.29
C ARG A 131 5.00 1.33 -4.17
N THR A 132 6.18 0.76 -3.91
CA THR A 132 6.36 -0.68 -3.71
C THR A 132 5.58 -1.14 -2.48
N THR A 133 4.71 -2.12 -2.67
CA THR A 133 3.91 -2.75 -1.61
C THR A 133 4.44 -4.12 -1.24
N GLN A 134 4.96 -4.89 -2.23
CA GLN A 134 5.54 -6.20 -2.03
C GLN A 134 6.70 -6.42 -3.01
N VAL A 135 7.71 -7.14 -2.58
CA VAL A 135 8.82 -7.60 -3.43
C VAL A 135 8.92 -9.10 -3.41
N GLU A 136 9.41 -9.71 -4.51
CA GLU A 136 9.62 -11.16 -4.62
C GLU A 136 8.38 -11.94 -4.13
N VAL A 137 7.24 -11.70 -4.76
CA VAL A 137 5.90 -12.09 -4.29
C VAL A 137 5.73 -13.61 -4.10
N PHE A 138 6.26 -14.42 -5.04
CA PHE A 138 6.21 -15.87 -4.92
C PHE A 138 7.20 -16.39 -3.87
N LYS A 139 8.43 -15.88 -3.88
CA LYS A 139 9.48 -16.28 -2.93
C LYS A 139 9.10 -15.96 -1.48
N ASN A 140 8.50 -14.81 -1.25
CA ASN A 140 8.01 -14.38 0.07
C ASN A 140 6.63 -14.97 0.41
N GLN A 141 6.09 -15.86 -0.41
CA GLN A 141 4.82 -16.55 -0.21
C GLN A 141 3.61 -15.62 0.00
N VAL A 142 3.69 -14.38 -0.51
CA VAL A 142 2.53 -13.46 -0.53
C VAL A 142 1.40 -14.07 -1.38
N ILE A 143 1.78 -14.68 -2.50
CA ILE A 143 0.93 -15.51 -3.35
C ILE A 143 1.67 -16.83 -3.58
N PRO A 144 1.03 -18.00 -3.45
CA PRO A 144 1.70 -19.27 -3.70
C PRO A 144 2.03 -19.43 -5.19
N LEU A 145 3.24 -19.86 -5.50
CA LEU A 145 3.60 -20.29 -6.85
C LEU A 145 2.92 -21.64 -7.13
N LEU A 146 1.99 -21.65 -8.07
CA LEU A 146 1.31 -22.86 -8.50
C LEU A 146 2.13 -23.58 -9.59
N THR A 147 2.18 -24.90 -9.52
CA THR A 147 3.02 -25.74 -10.39
C THR A 147 2.27 -26.88 -11.07
N SER A 148 0.99 -27.06 -10.77
CA SER A 148 0.18 -28.16 -11.31
C SER A 148 -1.24 -27.75 -11.66
N TYR A 149 -1.87 -28.56 -12.51
CA TYR A 149 -3.28 -28.42 -12.89
C TYR A 149 -4.21 -28.52 -11.68
N GLU A 150 -3.95 -29.49 -10.78
CA GLU A 150 -4.75 -29.69 -9.57
C GLU A 150 -4.67 -28.46 -8.65
N GLU A 151 -3.48 -27.89 -8.46
CA GLU A 151 -3.31 -26.67 -7.67
C GLU A 151 -4.08 -25.49 -8.28
N MET A 152 -3.95 -25.27 -9.59
CA MET A 152 -4.68 -24.20 -10.27
C MET A 152 -6.19 -24.41 -10.16
N LEU A 153 -6.68 -25.61 -10.43
CA LEU A 153 -8.11 -25.92 -10.40
C LEU A 153 -8.71 -25.70 -9.00
N VAL A 154 -8.05 -26.19 -7.95
CA VAL A 154 -8.58 -26.14 -6.58
C VAL A 154 -8.40 -24.75 -5.97
N LEU A 155 -7.20 -24.18 -6.06
CA LEU A 155 -6.84 -22.97 -5.33
C LEU A 155 -7.25 -21.68 -6.06
N LYS A 156 -7.58 -21.75 -7.35
CA LYS A 156 -7.89 -20.57 -8.19
C LYS A 156 -6.82 -19.49 -8.09
N GLY A 157 -5.56 -19.89 -8.06
CA GLY A 157 -4.44 -18.99 -7.90
C GLY A 157 -4.08 -18.26 -9.19
N MET A 158 -2.94 -17.60 -9.18
CA MET A 158 -2.44 -16.88 -10.33
C MET A 158 -0.98 -17.24 -10.62
N THR A 159 -0.60 -17.17 -11.88
CA THR A 159 0.80 -17.28 -12.31
C THR A 159 1.35 -15.95 -12.83
N MET A 160 0.70 -14.85 -12.53
CA MET A 160 1.02 -13.49 -12.95
C MET A 160 1.19 -13.36 -14.48
N ALA A 161 0.11 -13.11 -15.20
CA ALA A 161 0.06 -13.13 -16.67
C ALA A 161 1.07 -12.19 -17.33
N SER A 162 1.33 -11.01 -16.76
CA SER A 162 2.33 -10.05 -17.30
C SER A 162 3.78 -10.54 -17.23
N THR A 163 4.01 -11.73 -16.61
CA THR A 163 5.31 -12.39 -16.61
C THR A 163 5.46 -13.47 -17.69
N TRP A 164 4.38 -13.89 -18.36
CA TRP A 164 4.39 -15.06 -19.23
C TRP A 164 5.24 -14.89 -20.47
N LEU A 165 5.91 -16.00 -20.84
CA LEU A 165 6.38 -16.30 -22.17
C LEU A 165 5.90 -17.70 -22.55
N VAL A 166 5.14 -17.84 -23.63
CA VAL A 166 4.47 -19.06 -24.04
C VAL A 166 4.80 -19.34 -25.50
N ASP A 167 5.04 -20.59 -25.86
CA ASP A 167 5.12 -21.01 -27.25
C ASP A 167 3.85 -20.60 -27.99
N ALA A 168 4.00 -19.95 -29.16
CA ALA A 168 2.90 -19.32 -29.84
C ALA A 168 1.84 -20.30 -30.37
N ASP A 169 2.31 -21.50 -30.80
CA ASP A 169 1.37 -22.53 -31.27
C ASP A 169 0.59 -23.14 -30.10
N LEU A 170 1.24 -23.34 -28.96
CA LEU A 170 0.56 -23.74 -27.73
C LEU A 170 -0.49 -22.71 -27.31
N MET A 171 -0.14 -21.41 -27.34
CA MET A 171 -1.11 -20.37 -26.96
C MET A 171 -2.31 -20.33 -27.89
N ARG A 172 -2.10 -20.48 -29.21
CA ARG A 172 -3.20 -20.59 -30.20
C ARG A 172 -4.07 -21.82 -29.96
N GLU A 173 -3.43 -22.96 -29.67
CA GLU A 173 -4.13 -24.19 -29.32
C GLU A 173 -4.99 -24.03 -28.08
N VAL A 174 -4.47 -23.43 -27.03
CA VAL A 174 -5.18 -23.12 -25.77
C VAL A 174 -6.34 -22.17 -26.04
N ASN A 175 -6.09 -21.07 -26.74
CA ASN A 175 -7.13 -20.08 -27.06
C ASN A 175 -8.32 -20.65 -27.84
N ASN A 176 -8.11 -21.68 -28.66
CA ASN A 176 -9.20 -22.37 -29.37
C ASN A 176 -10.09 -23.25 -28.45
N LEU A 177 -9.68 -23.51 -27.22
CA LEU A 177 -10.43 -24.28 -26.21
C LEU A 177 -11.21 -23.42 -25.24
N ILE A 178 -10.93 -22.12 -25.22
CA ILE A 178 -11.54 -21.17 -24.26
C ILE A 178 -12.90 -20.69 -24.79
N ASP A 179 -13.92 -20.73 -23.96
CA ASP A 179 -15.17 -20.03 -24.22
C ASP A 179 -15.03 -18.56 -23.78
N VAL A 180 -14.76 -17.70 -24.76
CA VAL A 180 -14.54 -16.27 -24.54
C VAL A 180 -15.73 -15.51 -23.97
N ASN A 181 -16.92 -16.11 -23.90
CA ASN A 181 -18.11 -15.47 -23.33
C ASN A 181 -18.24 -15.76 -21.80
N THR A 182 -17.62 -16.83 -21.34
CA THR A 182 -17.69 -17.27 -19.93
C THR A 182 -16.35 -17.20 -19.20
N ALA A 183 -15.24 -17.11 -19.95
CA ALA A 183 -13.90 -17.06 -19.39
C ALA A 183 -13.72 -15.89 -18.42
N ASP A 184 -13.09 -16.17 -17.27
CA ASP A 184 -12.71 -15.18 -16.28
C ASP A 184 -11.22 -14.86 -16.45
N ASP A 185 -10.93 -13.83 -17.22
CA ASP A 185 -9.57 -13.35 -17.55
C ASP A 185 -8.64 -14.50 -17.97
N THR A 186 -7.65 -14.84 -17.12
CA THR A 186 -6.62 -15.83 -17.41
C THR A 186 -6.86 -17.20 -16.81
N PHE A 187 -7.91 -17.42 -16.01
CA PHE A 187 -8.09 -18.66 -15.26
C PHE A 187 -8.22 -19.88 -16.18
N ASP A 188 -9.10 -19.80 -17.17
CA ASP A 188 -9.30 -20.87 -18.18
C ASP A 188 -8.01 -21.15 -18.96
N ILE A 189 -7.29 -20.09 -19.36
CA ILE A 189 -6.01 -20.21 -20.08
C ILE A 189 -4.98 -20.94 -19.22
N GLN A 190 -4.84 -20.59 -17.96
CA GLN A 190 -3.93 -21.23 -17.02
C GLN A 190 -4.24 -22.72 -16.83
N LEU A 191 -5.52 -23.07 -16.69
CA LEU A 191 -5.95 -24.46 -16.59
C LEU A 191 -5.53 -25.27 -17.82
N GLU A 192 -5.74 -24.76 -19.03
CA GLU A 192 -5.33 -25.43 -20.26
C GLU A 192 -3.80 -25.48 -20.42
N LEU A 193 -3.08 -24.44 -20.06
CA LEU A 193 -1.61 -24.45 -20.07
C LEU A 193 -1.04 -25.55 -19.15
N PHE A 194 -1.49 -25.62 -17.90
CA PHE A 194 -1.05 -26.67 -16.96
C PHE A 194 -1.37 -28.08 -17.42
N ARG A 195 -2.43 -28.26 -18.18
CA ARG A 195 -2.81 -29.56 -18.75
C ARG A 195 -1.90 -29.99 -19.90
N LYS A 196 -1.37 -29.04 -20.66
CA LYS A 196 -0.64 -29.32 -21.89
C LYS A 196 0.88 -29.29 -21.72
N THR A 197 1.37 -28.56 -20.73
CA THR A 197 2.80 -28.38 -20.51
C THR A 197 3.14 -28.12 -19.06
N LYS A 198 4.40 -28.32 -18.66
CA LYS A 198 4.91 -27.88 -17.37
C LYS A 198 5.21 -26.39 -17.43
N LEU A 199 5.05 -25.71 -16.29
CA LEU A 199 5.51 -24.35 -16.10
C LEU A 199 7.00 -24.35 -15.75
N SER A 200 7.81 -23.58 -16.45
CA SER A 200 9.18 -23.24 -16.07
C SER A 200 9.18 -21.88 -15.34
N PHE A 201 9.81 -21.82 -14.19
CA PHE A 201 9.86 -20.61 -13.37
C PHE A 201 11.26 -20.00 -13.39
N LEU A 202 11.35 -18.70 -13.72
CA LEU A 202 12.56 -17.89 -13.60
C LEU A 202 12.50 -17.14 -12.26
N PRO A 203 13.46 -17.35 -11.34
CA PRO A 203 13.40 -16.76 -10.00
C PRO A 203 13.74 -15.26 -9.94
N ASP A 204 14.11 -14.65 -11.07
CA ASP A 204 14.42 -13.23 -11.16
C ASP A 204 13.11 -12.40 -11.14
N SER A 205 13.05 -11.36 -10.34
CA SER A 205 11.95 -10.36 -10.40
C SER A 205 12.09 -9.53 -11.67
N THR A 206 11.30 -9.84 -12.67
CA THR A 206 11.38 -9.17 -13.97
C THR A 206 10.25 -8.19 -14.24
N THR A 207 9.20 -8.24 -13.46
CA THR A 207 7.93 -7.55 -13.71
C THR A 207 7.43 -6.86 -12.46
N VAL A 208 6.77 -5.74 -12.63
CA VAL A 208 6.01 -5.05 -11.58
C VAL A 208 4.53 -5.12 -11.91
N TYR A 209 3.77 -5.69 -10.99
CA TYR A 209 2.32 -5.70 -11.02
C TYR A 209 1.78 -4.47 -10.30
N ARG A 210 0.98 -3.68 -10.99
CA ARG A 210 0.35 -2.49 -10.40
C ARG A 210 -1.03 -2.82 -9.84
N MET A 211 -1.22 -2.56 -8.55
CA MET A 211 -2.52 -2.70 -7.90
C MET A 211 -3.43 -1.54 -8.28
N ASN A 212 -4.20 -1.74 -9.35
CA ASN A 212 -5.18 -0.77 -9.81
C ASN A 212 -6.52 -0.99 -9.10
N PRO A 213 -7.06 0.02 -8.37
CA PRO A 213 -8.36 -0.09 -7.70
C PRO A 213 -9.56 -0.29 -8.66
N GLU A 214 -9.41 0.12 -9.92
CA GLU A 214 -10.43 0.01 -10.96
C GLU A 214 -10.37 -1.34 -11.70
N SER A 215 -9.49 -2.26 -11.29
CA SER A 215 -9.38 -3.59 -11.90
C SER A 215 -10.62 -4.44 -11.59
N ASP A 216 -11.18 -5.09 -12.61
CA ASP A 216 -12.31 -6.01 -12.46
C ASP A 216 -12.01 -7.17 -11.50
N SER A 217 -10.76 -7.60 -11.41
CA SER A 217 -10.34 -8.70 -10.51
C SER A 217 -10.34 -8.30 -9.04
N ARG A 218 -10.40 -7.01 -8.71
CA ARG A 218 -10.33 -6.45 -7.36
C ARG A 218 -11.47 -5.51 -7.02
N THR A 219 -12.60 -5.65 -7.70
CA THR A 219 -13.77 -4.82 -7.44
C THR A 219 -14.19 -4.87 -5.96
N GLN A 220 -14.56 -3.71 -5.40
CA GLN A 220 -15.15 -3.61 -4.06
C GLN A 220 -16.68 -3.82 -4.07
N ASP A 221 -17.27 -3.96 -5.25
CA ASP A 221 -18.69 -4.27 -5.41
C ASP A 221 -18.94 -5.75 -5.09
N ASN A 222 -19.57 -6.02 -3.96
CA ASN A 222 -19.86 -7.37 -3.49
C ASN A 222 -20.71 -8.18 -4.49
N VAL A 223 -21.60 -7.55 -5.27
CA VAL A 223 -22.44 -8.23 -6.26
C VAL A 223 -21.59 -8.68 -7.46
N LYS A 224 -20.67 -7.83 -7.93
CA LYS A 224 -19.73 -8.19 -8.99
C LYS A 224 -18.77 -9.29 -8.52
N LEU A 225 -18.28 -9.19 -7.28
CA LEU A 225 -17.38 -10.17 -6.70
C LEU A 225 -18.07 -11.55 -6.56
N GLN A 226 -19.30 -11.59 -6.06
CA GLN A 226 -20.09 -12.83 -5.97
C GLN A 226 -20.27 -13.47 -7.35
N LYS A 227 -20.71 -12.71 -8.36
CA LYS A 227 -20.87 -13.20 -9.73
C LYS A 227 -19.58 -13.74 -10.31
N ARG A 228 -18.43 -13.11 -9.99
CA ARG A 228 -17.10 -13.61 -10.39
C ARG A 228 -16.81 -14.96 -9.76
N PHE A 229 -17.02 -15.11 -8.46
CA PHE A 229 -16.80 -16.40 -7.78
C PHE A 229 -17.72 -17.51 -8.29
N GLU A 230 -18.97 -17.19 -8.62
CA GLU A 230 -19.91 -18.14 -9.24
C GLU A 230 -19.41 -18.60 -10.62
N ARG A 231 -18.89 -17.69 -11.47
CA ARG A 231 -18.27 -18.04 -12.75
C ARG A 231 -17.04 -18.94 -12.58
N LEU A 232 -16.13 -18.57 -11.66
CA LEU A 232 -14.94 -19.38 -11.37
C LEU A 232 -15.33 -20.80 -10.91
N LEU A 233 -16.35 -20.93 -10.05
CA LEU A 233 -16.87 -22.24 -9.64
C LEU A 233 -17.44 -23.01 -10.82
N GLN A 234 -18.21 -22.38 -11.70
CA GLN A 234 -18.75 -23.03 -12.89
C GLN A 234 -17.64 -23.54 -13.81
N THR A 235 -16.58 -22.74 -14.01
CA THR A 235 -15.38 -23.18 -14.76
C THR A 235 -14.75 -24.41 -14.09
N GLN A 236 -14.55 -24.39 -12.76
CA GLN A 236 -14.00 -25.54 -12.05
C GLN A 236 -14.84 -26.81 -12.26
N LEU A 237 -16.16 -26.73 -12.14
CA LEU A 237 -17.06 -27.86 -12.33
C LEU A 237 -17.03 -28.38 -13.79
N ASN A 238 -17.02 -27.49 -14.78
CA ASN A 238 -16.89 -27.88 -16.18
C ASN A 238 -15.58 -28.63 -16.46
N TYR A 239 -14.47 -28.17 -15.85
CA TYR A 239 -13.16 -28.83 -16.00
C TYR A 239 -13.08 -30.17 -15.27
N LEU A 240 -13.75 -30.33 -14.13
CA LEU A 240 -13.90 -31.62 -13.43
C LEU A 240 -14.64 -32.65 -14.27
N GLU A 241 -15.67 -32.24 -14.99
CA GLU A 241 -16.43 -33.15 -15.88
C GLU A 241 -15.65 -33.50 -17.15
N LYS A 242 -14.95 -32.50 -17.70
CA LYS A 242 -14.31 -32.61 -19.01
C LYS A 242 -13.00 -33.38 -18.98
N TYR A 243 -12.26 -33.34 -17.86
CA TYR A 243 -10.89 -33.81 -17.82
C TYR A 243 -10.58 -34.68 -16.62
N PRO A 244 -9.72 -35.72 -16.78
CA PRO A 244 -9.27 -36.56 -15.68
C PRO A 244 -8.46 -35.73 -14.67
N LEU A 245 -8.65 -36.03 -13.39
CA LEU A 245 -8.02 -35.34 -12.26
C LEU A 245 -7.37 -36.34 -11.32
N ASN A 246 -6.27 -36.01 -10.69
CA ASN A 246 -5.78 -36.72 -9.52
C ASN A 246 -6.67 -36.33 -8.31
N TYR A 247 -7.76 -37.06 -8.13
CA TYR A 247 -8.72 -36.76 -7.07
C TYR A 247 -8.13 -36.79 -5.66
N HIS A 248 -7.17 -37.69 -5.40
CA HIS A 248 -6.51 -37.72 -4.09
C HIS A 248 -5.76 -36.41 -3.82
N ARG A 249 -4.99 -35.94 -4.78
CA ARG A 249 -4.25 -34.67 -4.65
C ARG A 249 -5.20 -33.47 -4.57
N ALA A 250 -6.23 -33.43 -5.40
CA ALA A 250 -7.21 -32.35 -5.39
C ALA A 250 -7.98 -32.29 -4.06
N LEU A 251 -8.38 -33.45 -3.50
CA LEU A 251 -9.04 -33.51 -2.20
C LEU A 251 -8.10 -33.06 -1.07
N GLU A 252 -6.83 -33.47 -1.09
CA GLU A 252 -5.83 -33.00 -0.11
C GLU A 252 -5.71 -31.49 -0.12
N LEU A 253 -5.59 -30.88 -1.31
CA LEU A 253 -5.49 -29.42 -1.48
C LEU A 253 -6.75 -28.72 -0.96
N LEU A 254 -7.94 -29.25 -1.28
CA LEU A 254 -9.21 -28.69 -0.82
C LEU A 254 -9.33 -28.74 0.71
N LEU A 255 -9.00 -29.87 1.34
CA LEU A 255 -9.04 -29.99 2.80
C LEU A 255 -8.05 -29.05 3.50
N ARG A 256 -6.86 -28.86 2.92
CA ARG A 256 -5.87 -27.90 3.45
C ARG A 256 -6.38 -26.45 3.33
N GLN A 257 -7.00 -26.11 2.21
CA GLN A 257 -7.57 -24.79 1.98
C GLN A 257 -8.75 -24.51 2.91
N ASP A 258 -9.65 -25.47 3.07
CA ASP A 258 -10.79 -25.39 3.98
C ASP A 258 -10.34 -25.19 5.42
N ASN A 259 -9.42 -26.04 5.91
CA ASN A 259 -8.83 -25.87 7.24
C ASN A 259 -8.13 -24.49 7.42
N HIS A 260 -7.48 -23.99 6.37
CA HIS A 260 -6.89 -22.63 6.42
C HIS A 260 -7.96 -21.55 6.62
N PHE A 261 -9.11 -21.66 5.92
CA PHE A 261 -10.23 -20.75 6.10
C PHE A 261 -10.88 -20.89 7.48
N GLU A 262 -11.04 -22.12 8.00
CA GLU A 262 -11.56 -22.36 9.35
C GLU A 262 -10.67 -21.68 10.40
N ILE A 263 -9.33 -21.83 10.31
CA ILE A 263 -8.38 -21.17 11.21
C ILE A 263 -8.48 -19.65 11.09
N ALA A 264 -8.57 -19.10 9.87
CA ALA A 264 -8.68 -17.67 9.65
C ALA A 264 -10.00 -17.11 10.21
N LEU A 265 -11.11 -17.84 10.06
CA LEU A 265 -12.41 -17.47 10.62
C LEU A 265 -12.43 -17.58 12.15
N SER A 266 -11.82 -18.64 12.73
CA SER A 266 -11.75 -18.81 14.19
C SER A 266 -10.95 -17.69 14.85
N ARG A 267 -9.81 -17.29 14.28
CA ARG A 267 -9.02 -16.13 14.75
C ARG A 267 -9.81 -14.83 14.72
N LYS A 268 -10.59 -14.61 13.65
CA LYS A 268 -11.47 -13.44 13.55
C LYS A 268 -12.59 -13.46 14.57
N SER A 269 -13.15 -14.63 14.87
CA SER A 269 -14.16 -14.83 15.91
C SER A 269 -13.59 -14.65 17.33
N GLU A 270 -12.35 -15.09 17.58
CA GLU A 270 -11.67 -14.86 18.88
C GLU A 270 -11.45 -13.38 19.17
N GLN A 271 -11.04 -12.58 18.18
CA GLN A 271 -10.85 -11.13 18.36
C GLN A 271 -12.14 -10.41 18.73
N VAL A 272 -13.27 -10.73 18.12
CA VAL A 272 -14.59 -10.18 18.48
C VAL A 272 -15.03 -10.64 19.88
N SER A 273 -14.73 -11.91 20.25
CA SER A 273 -15.08 -12.46 21.56
C SER A 273 -14.17 -11.96 22.70
N GLN A 274 -12.97 -11.45 22.42
CA GLN A 274 -12.08 -10.95 23.46
C GLN A 274 -12.58 -9.63 24.06
N ILE A 275 -13.11 -8.70 23.26
CA ILE A 275 -13.65 -7.43 23.76
C ILE A 275 -14.93 -7.66 24.59
N ASP A 276 -15.81 -8.55 24.13
CA ASP A 276 -17.05 -8.88 24.83
C ASP A 276 -16.82 -9.53 26.22
N LYS A 277 -15.61 -10.02 26.48
CA LYS A 277 -15.20 -10.63 27.77
C LYS A 277 -14.38 -9.68 28.64
N GLN A 278 -14.12 -8.47 28.19
CA GLN A 278 -13.35 -7.48 28.95
C GLN A 278 -14.26 -6.69 29.89
N TYR A 279 -13.64 -6.20 30.96
CA TYR A 279 -14.25 -5.33 31.94
C TYR A 279 -13.47 -4.03 32.04
N VAL A 280 -14.17 -2.93 32.27
CA VAL A 280 -13.58 -1.71 32.80
C VAL A 280 -13.56 -1.88 34.30
N THR A 281 -12.36 -1.92 34.88
CA THR A 281 -12.18 -2.13 36.32
C THR A 281 -11.72 -0.83 36.97
N ILE A 282 -12.46 -0.39 37.98
CA ILE A 282 -12.24 0.86 38.70
C ILE A 282 -11.82 0.52 40.11
N TYR A 283 -10.54 0.70 40.43
CA TYR A 283 -10.01 0.59 41.78
C TYR A 283 -10.02 1.94 42.49
N PHE A 284 -10.32 1.96 43.77
CA PHE A 284 -10.32 3.18 44.57
C PHE A 284 -9.63 2.98 45.91
N ALA A 285 -8.91 4.00 46.36
CA ALA A 285 -8.07 3.93 47.55
C ALA A 285 -8.06 5.29 48.32
N GLY A 286 -7.83 5.23 49.61
CA GLY A 286 -7.54 6.41 50.46
C GLY A 286 -6.13 7.00 50.15
N GLU A 287 -5.75 8.08 50.84
CA GLU A 287 -4.53 8.85 50.54
C GLU A 287 -3.24 8.01 50.69
N ASN A 288 -3.17 7.12 51.72
CA ASN A 288 -2.04 6.29 52.04
C ASN A 288 -2.31 4.77 51.90
N GLU A 289 -3.33 4.42 51.10
CA GLU A 289 -3.76 3.04 50.89
C GLU A 289 -3.36 2.56 49.52
N ASP A 290 -2.89 1.31 49.39
CA ASP A 290 -2.63 0.71 48.07
C ASP A 290 -3.93 0.21 47.43
N PHE A 291 -3.99 0.21 46.07
CA PHE A 291 -5.08 -0.39 45.34
C PHE A 291 -5.16 -1.89 45.60
N ASN A 292 -6.35 -2.41 45.90
CA ASN A 292 -6.57 -3.82 46.18
C ASN A 292 -7.89 -4.32 45.57
N GLN A 293 -8.07 -5.64 45.54
CA GLN A 293 -9.23 -6.31 44.95
C GLN A 293 -10.52 -6.17 45.77
N ASP A 294 -10.45 -5.70 47.01
CA ASP A 294 -11.62 -5.55 47.87
C ASP A 294 -12.39 -4.20 47.61
N LYS A 295 -11.68 -3.25 46.96
CA LYS A 295 -12.20 -1.91 46.64
C LYS A 295 -12.20 -1.71 45.11
N VAL A 296 -13.18 -2.36 44.46
CA VAL A 296 -13.25 -2.40 43.00
C VAL A 296 -14.68 -2.32 42.49
N LEU A 297 -14.86 -1.68 41.34
CA LEU A 297 -16.08 -1.73 40.54
C LEU A 297 -15.74 -2.31 39.17
N GLU A 298 -16.48 -3.30 38.73
CA GLU A 298 -16.32 -3.91 37.40
C GLU A 298 -17.55 -3.64 36.52
N ILE A 299 -17.31 -3.18 35.30
CA ILE A 299 -18.35 -2.86 34.34
C ILE A 299 -18.01 -3.52 33.02
N THR A 300 -18.92 -4.26 32.42
CA THR A 300 -18.71 -4.90 31.11
C THR A 300 -18.30 -3.86 30.08
N MET A 301 -17.20 -4.12 29.39
CA MET A 301 -16.64 -3.23 28.38
C MET A 301 -17.51 -3.20 27.11
N LYS A 302 -17.60 -2.03 26.50
CA LYS A 302 -18.23 -1.80 25.19
C LYS A 302 -17.28 -0.98 24.30
N TYR A 303 -17.51 -0.95 23.00
CA TYR A 303 -16.73 -0.08 22.09
C TYR A 303 -16.87 1.41 22.38
N GLN A 304 -18.01 1.80 22.93
CA GLN A 304 -18.29 3.15 23.40
C GLN A 304 -19.25 3.06 24.57
N ASP A 305 -18.95 3.75 25.67
CA ASP A 305 -19.83 3.82 26.81
C ASP A 305 -19.69 5.15 27.56
N SER A 306 -20.69 5.46 28.36
CA SER A 306 -20.69 6.58 29.31
C SER A 306 -21.56 6.20 30.49
N PHE A 307 -20.98 6.06 31.66
CA PHE A 307 -21.67 5.67 32.89
C PHE A 307 -21.19 6.47 34.07
N SER A 308 -22.08 6.61 35.06
CA SER A 308 -21.79 7.32 36.32
C SER A 308 -21.62 6.33 37.47
N PHE A 309 -20.75 6.66 38.40
CA PHE A 309 -20.51 5.90 39.62
C PHE A 309 -20.17 6.81 40.78
N ASP A 310 -20.45 6.32 41.97
CA ASP A 310 -20.19 6.99 43.23
C ASP A 310 -19.13 6.22 44.01
N LEU A 311 -18.26 6.94 44.71
CA LEU A 311 -17.22 6.37 45.55
C LEU A 311 -17.38 6.83 47.01
N PRO A 312 -16.77 6.08 47.96
CA PRO A 312 -16.72 6.52 49.36
C PRO A 312 -16.07 7.92 49.52
N GLU A 313 -16.51 8.70 50.49
CA GLU A 313 -16.08 10.10 50.71
C GLU A 313 -14.55 10.17 51.02
N ASP A 314 -14.00 9.15 51.65
CA ASP A 314 -12.59 9.05 52.03
C ASP A 314 -11.66 8.65 50.89
N THR A 315 -12.18 8.43 49.67
CA THR A 315 -11.38 8.09 48.48
C THR A 315 -10.52 9.27 48.02
N ALA A 316 -9.23 9.06 47.91
CA ALA A 316 -8.27 10.07 47.47
C ALA A 316 -7.69 9.75 46.06
N ARG A 317 -7.56 8.47 45.72
CA ARG A 317 -6.98 8.02 44.46
C ARG A 317 -7.90 7.02 43.74
N LEU A 318 -7.86 7.09 42.42
CA LEU A 318 -8.64 6.25 41.53
C LEU A 318 -7.73 5.67 40.46
N ARG A 319 -7.79 4.36 40.20
CA ARG A 319 -7.15 3.69 39.07
C ARG A 319 -8.24 3.08 38.21
N ILE A 320 -8.20 3.36 36.91
CA ILE A 320 -9.11 2.81 35.92
C ILE A 320 -8.30 1.96 34.95
N ASP A 321 -8.59 0.66 34.94
CA ASP A 321 -8.09 -0.29 33.98
C ASP A 321 -9.18 -0.49 32.94
N LEU A 322 -8.96 0.03 31.71
CA LEU A 322 -9.98 0.05 30.68
C LEU A 322 -10.19 -1.30 29.99
N SER A 323 -9.22 -2.21 30.11
CA SER A 323 -9.26 -3.60 29.63
C SER A 323 -8.05 -4.35 30.18
N GLU A 324 -7.92 -5.64 29.90
CA GLU A 324 -6.69 -6.43 30.16
C GLU A 324 -5.81 -6.57 28.92
N ILE A 325 -6.28 -6.15 27.75
CA ILE A 325 -5.60 -6.31 26.45
C ILE A 325 -5.18 -4.96 25.87
N PRO A 326 -4.21 -4.93 24.93
CA PRO A 326 -3.87 -3.73 24.18
C PRO A 326 -5.12 -3.11 23.54
N SER A 327 -5.30 -1.79 23.72
CA SER A 327 -6.52 -1.11 23.31
C SER A 327 -6.28 0.36 22.91
N PHE A 328 -7.10 0.88 22.00
CA PHE A 328 -6.89 2.17 21.38
C PHE A 328 -8.16 3.01 21.48
N TYR A 329 -8.09 4.17 22.14
CA TYR A 329 -9.22 5.03 22.42
C TYR A 329 -9.13 6.37 21.69
N LYS A 330 -10.23 6.79 21.07
CA LYS A 330 -10.41 8.13 20.49
C LYS A 330 -10.50 9.18 21.58
N ARG A 331 -11.10 8.81 22.71
CA ARG A 331 -11.23 9.64 23.88
C ARG A 331 -11.47 8.78 25.10
N VAL A 332 -10.90 9.19 26.22
CA VAL A 332 -11.25 8.75 27.57
C VAL A 332 -11.39 10.01 28.42
N ALA A 333 -12.52 10.18 29.08
CA ALA A 333 -12.77 11.34 29.92
C ALA A 333 -13.42 10.94 31.24
N LEU A 334 -12.82 11.36 32.35
CA LEU A 334 -13.38 11.27 33.69
C LEU A 334 -13.86 12.66 34.11
N ILE A 335 -15.16 12.79 34.37
CA ILE A 335 -15.80 14.07 34.71
C ILE A 335 -16.33 14.00 36.15
N ALA A 336 -15.93 14.95 36.98
CA ALA A 336 -16.56 15.17 38.28
C ALA A 336 -17.93 15.79 38.06
N LYS A 337 -19.00 15.03 38.32
CA LYS A 337 -20.39 15.35 37.91
C LYS A 337 -20.91 16.66 38.47
N ASP A 338 -20.68 16.92 39.74
CA ASP A 338 -21.15 18.14 40.38
C ASP A 338 -20.41 19.40 39.93
N TYR A 339 -19.19 19.28 39.50
CA TYR A 339 -18.35 20.40 39.05
C TYR A 339 -18.32 20.55 37.53
N GLN A 340 -18.87 19.59 36.79
CA GLN A 340 -18.80 19.52 35.30
C GLN A 340 -17.38 19.70 34.75
N THR A 341 -16.37 19.22 35.50
CA THR A 341 -14.96 19.41 35.19
C THR A 341 -14.34 18.07 34.85
N GLU A 342 -13.61 18.02 33.72
CA GLU A 342 -12.81 16.87 33.32
C GLU A 342 -11.55 16.79 34.19
N ILE A 343 -11.27 15.60 34.70
CA ILE A 343 -10.11 15.31 35.53
C ILE A 343 -9.08 14.62 34.64
N LEU A 344 -7.91 15.19 34.58
CA LEU A 344 -6.79 14.58 33.84
C LEU A 344 -6.11 13.50 34.69
N PRO A 345 -5.68 12.38 34.09
CA PRO A 345 -4.93 11.36 34.80
C PRO A 345 -3.59 11.92 35.30
N SER A 346 -3.22 11.60 36.53
CA SER A 346 -1.92 11.90 37.10
C SER A 346 -0.83 10.94 36.58
N PHE A 347 -1.24 9.75 36.14
CA PHE A 347 -0.35 8.74 35.55
C PHE A 347 -1.13 7.89 34.54
N THR A 348 -0.46 7.43 33.48
CA THR A 348 -0.92 6.38 32.58
C THR A 348 0.29 5.61 32.02
N ASN A 349 0.12 4.29 31.78
CA ASN A 349 1.08 3.49 31.03
C ASN A 349 0.82 3.53 29.50
N GLY A 350 -0.22 4.25 29.06
CA GLY A 350 -0.54 4.50 27.66
C GLY A 350 0.17 5.72 27.09
N THR A 351 0.22 5.81 25.76
CA THR A 351 0.71 6.97 25.01
C THR A 351 -0.44 7.91 24.70
N LEU A 352 -0.30 9.19 25.08
CA LEU A 352 -1.27 10.24 24.78
C LEU A 352 -0.87 10.97 23.49
N ILE A 353 -1.76 11.02 22.50
CA ILE A 353 -1.58 11.74 21.23
C ILE A 353 -2.80 12.66 21.03
N GLY A 354 -2.68 13.93 21.44
CA GLY A 354 -3.82 14.83 21.49
C GLY A 354 -4.89 14.29 22.44
N ASN A 355 -6.09 14.00 21.92
CA ASN A 355 -7.19 13.40 22.68
C ASN A 355 -7.17 11.86 22.70
N TYR A 356 -6.26 11.24 21.94
CA TYR A 356 -6.18 9.79 21.82
C TYR A 356 -5.37 9.18 22.96
N VAL A 357 -5.82 8.01 23.42
CA VAL A 357 -5.13 7.21 24.42
C VAL A 357 -4.83 5.84 23.82
N MET A 358 -3.55 5.51 23.69
CA MET A 358 -3.07 4.31 23.02
C MET A 358 -2.34 3.42 24.00
N PHE A 359 -2.89 2.24 24.26
CA PHE A 359 -2.25 1.19 25.06
C PHE A 359 -1.76 0.09 24.12
N THR A 360 -0.45 0.00 23.96
CA THR A 360 0.22 -1.01 23.12
C THR A 360 0.53 -2.29 23.86
N GLU A 361 0.55 -2.23 25.19
CA GLU A 361 0.80 -3.35 26.09
C GLU A 361 -0.51 -3.77 26.78
N SER A 362 -0.50 -4.94 27.40
CA SER A 362 -1.57 -5.42 28.28
C SER A 362 -1.69 -4.56 29.54
N ASP A 363 -2.81 -4.66 30.23
CA ASP A 363 -3.11 -3.95 31.48
C ASP A 363 -3.12 -2.41 31.34
N PRO A 364 -3.99 -1.83 30.48
CA PRO A 364 -4.18 -0.39 30.32
C PRO A 364 -4.59 0.33 31.60
N GLN A 365 -3.78 1.25 32.09
CA GLN A 365 -4.01 1.92 33.37
C GLN A 365 -4.07 3.44 33.26
N LEU A 366 -5.04 4.04 33.93
CA LEU A 366 -5.18 5.48 34.14
C LEU A 366 -5.33 5.75 35.62
N ILE A 367 -4.44 6.52 36.25
CA ILE A 367 -4.48 6.85 37.66
C ILE A 367 -4.85 8.33 37.82
N TYR A 368 -5.78 8.62 38.71
CA TYR A 368 -6.28 9.95 39.00
C TYR A 368 -6.10 10.30 40.47
N ASP A 369 -5.62 11.51 40.75
CA ASP A 369 -5.66 12.11 42.09
C ASP A 369 -6.98 12.89 42.24
N ILE A 370 -7.86 12.40 43.10
CA ILE A 370 -9.16 12.99 43.39
C ILE A 370 -9.27 13.48 44.84
N SER A 371 -8.13 13.62 45.54
CA SER A 371 -8.08 14.05 46.96
C SER A 371 -8.76 15.41 47.21
N LYS A 372 -8.66 16.32 46.23
CA LYS A 372 -9.20 17.68 46.32
C LYS A 372 -10.68 17.80 45.91
N ILE A 373 -11.32 16.71 45.49
CA ILE A 373 -12.72 16.71 45.07
C ILE A 373 -13.57 16.25 46.26
N GLU A 374 -14.43 17.13 46.74
CA GLU A 374 -15.26 16.86 47.93
C GLU A 374 -16.30 15.78 47.65
N LYS A 375 -17.07 15.93 46.55
CA LYS A 375 -18.09 14.96 46.19
C LYS A 375 -17.54 13.90 45.23
N LYS A 376 -17.62 12.65 45.63
CA LYS A 376 -17.02 11.50 44.93
C LYS A 376 -17.98 10.88 43.91
N ASN A 377 -18.60 11.72 43.09
CA ASN A 377 -19.53 11.32 42.02
C ASN A 377 -18.95 11.65 40.65
N PHE A 378 -18.75 10.63 39.83
CA PHE A 378 -17.99 10.71 38.56
C PHE A 378 -18.78 10.12 37.40
N THR A 379 -18.47 10.60 36.19
CA THR A 379 -18.91 10.00 34.95
C THR A 379 -17.66 9.65 34.14
N LEU A 380 -17.47 8.36 33.83
CA LEU A 380 -16.48 7.90 32.89
C LEU A 380 -17.12 7.74 31.51
N SER A 381 -16.53 8.36 30.50
CA SER A 381 -16.90 8.17 29.12
C SER A 381 -15.69 7.79 28.28
N TYR A 382 -15.85 6.82 27.39
CA TYR A 382 -14.80 6.41 26.46
C TYR A 382 -15.37 5.97 25.12
N SER A 383 -14.54 6.05 24.08
CA SER A 383 -14.84 5.53 22.75
C SER A 383 -13.57 4.96 22.12
N MET A 384 -13.66 3.74 21.60
CA MET A 384 -12.53 3.03 20.98
C MET A 384 -12.42 3.34 19.49
N PHE A 385 -11.22 3.16 18.96
CA PHE A 385 -11.00 3.05 17.53
C PHE A 385 -11.48 1.70 17.01
N ASN A 386 -11.89 1.69 15.73
CA ASN A 386 -12.12 0.44 15.04
C ASN A 386 -10.76 -0.20 14.68
N VAL A 387 -10.55 -1.43 15.13
CA VAL A 387 -9.33 -2.22 14.86
C VAL A 387 -9.60 -3.40 13.93
N ASP A 388 -10.88 -3.75 13.70
CA ASP A 388 -11.29 -4.96 12.98
C ASP A 388 -11.68 -4.68 11.52
N ASN A 389 -12.27 -3.51 11.24
CA ASN A 389 -12.75 -3.17 9.92
C ASN A 389 -11.83 -2.15 9.23
N ILE A 390 -10.95 -2.65 8.37
CA ILE A 390 -10.01 -1.84 7.58
C ILE A 390 -10.71 -0.79 6.69
N ASN A 391 -11.99 -1.02 6.33
CA ASN A 391 -12.76 -0.10 5.50
C ASN A 391 -13.43 1.01 6.33
N SER A 392 -13.48 0.88 7.64
CA SER A 392 -14.04 1.91 8.50
C SER A 392 -13.26 3.22 8.38
N ALA A 393 -13.99 4.35 8.44
CA ALA A 393 -13.36 5.68 8.43
C ALA A 393 -12.50 5.91 9.69
N ASP A 394 -12.85 5.26 10.78
CA ASP A 394 -12.17 5.35 12.08
C ASP A 394 -11.27 4.13 12.37
N PHE A 395 -10.84 3.40 11.34
CA PHE A 395 -9.83 2.37 11.49
C PHE A 395 -8.53 2.97 12.02
N VAL A 396 -8.01 2.42 13.12
CA VAL A 396 -6.90 3.01 13.89
C VAL A 396 -5.68 3.34 13.03
N ALA A 397 -5.29 2.45 12.13
CA ALA A 397 -4.12 2.67 11.28
C ALA A 397 -4.32 3.82 10.27
N LYS A 398 -5.54 4.04 9.75
CA LYS A 398 -5.83 5.18 8.88
C LYS A 398 -5.66 6.51 9.61
N ILE A 399 -6.22 6.60 10.82
CA ILE A 399 -6.13 7.82 11.64
C ILE A 399 -4.68 8.10 12.03
N LEU A 400 -3.93 7.08 12.47
CA LEU A 400 -2.51 7.25 12.83
C LEU A 400 -1.67 7.63 11.62
N THR A 401 -1.91 7.05 10.45
CA THR A 401 -1.21 7.40 9.21
C THR A 401 -1.49 8.84 8.81
N GLN A 402 -2.75 9.30 8.92
CA GLN A 402 -3.12 10.69 8.65
C GLN A 402 -2.37 11.65 9.58
N ASN A 403 -2.37 11.40 10.89
CA ASN A 403 -1.65 12.21 11.87
C ASN A 403 -0.14 12.24 11.60
N LEU A 404 0.46 11.10 11.24
CA LEU A 404 1.88 11.01 10.86
C LEU A 404 2.20 11.82 9.61
N LEU A 405 1.32 11.81 8.61
CA LEU A 405 1.48 12.63 7.40
C LEU A 405 1.42 14.12 7.73
N GLU A 406 0.47 14.55 8.54
CA GLU A 406 0.35 15.94 8.98
C GLU A 406 1.58 16.39 9.77
N ALA A 407 2.02 15.58 10.74
CA ALA A 407 3.24 15.85 11.51
C ALA A 407 4.51 15.90 10.60
N SER A 408 4.61 15.01 9.63
CA SER A 408 5.70 14.99 8.66
C SER A 408 5.72 16.26 7.79
N GLN A 409 4.55 16.72 7.35
CA GLN A 409 4.42 17.97 6.59
C GLN A 409 4.84 19.18 7.45
N GLU A 410 4.42 19.23 8.71
CA GLU A 410 4.79 20.29 9.64
C GLU A 410 6.32 20.31 9.91
N ILE A 411 6.93 19.13 10.12
CA ILE A 411 8.38 19.00 10.25
C ILE A 411 9.11 19.52 9.00
N ASN A 412 8.62 19.17 7.80
CA ASN A 412 9.21 19.65 6.55
C ASN A 412 9.10 21.17 6.41
N ASN A 413 7.96 21.75 6.81
CA ASN A 413 7.78 23.20 6.83
C ASN A 413 8.74 23.88 7.82
N LEU A 414 8.86 23.36 9.04
CA LEU A 414 9.78 23.87 10.06
C LEU A 414 11.24 23.78 9.59
N ASN A 415 11.65 22.68 8.95
CA ASN A 415 12.98 22.55 8.37
C ASN A 415 13.22 23.57 7.25
N SER A 416 12.21 23.85 6.42
CA SER A 416 12.30 24.92 5.41
C SER A 416 12.49 26.29 6.03
N TYR A 417 11.75 26.63 7.08
CA TYR A 417 11.92 27.88 7.84
C TYR A 417 13.30 27.96 8.49
N LYS A 418 13.80 26.85 9.04
CA LYS A 418 15.15 26.80 9.62
C LYS A 418 16.21 27.12 8.58
N VAL A 419 16.16 26.52 7.39
CA VAL A 419 17.09 26.79 6.30
C VAL A 419 17.02 28.27 5.87
N GLN A 420 15.81 28.82 5.72
CA GLN A 420 15.63 30.26 5.39
C GLN A 420 16.23 31.18 6.46
N PHE A 421 16.05 30.84 7.73
CA PHE A 421 16.62 31.57 8.85
C PHE A 421 18.17 31.54 8.82
N GLU A 422 18.75 30.34 8.58
CA GLU A 422 20.22 30.19 8.48
C GLU A 422 20.80 31.01 7.33
N ILE A 423 20.13 31.04 6.17
CA ILE A 423 20.52 31.90 5.02
C ILE A 423 20.46 33.36 5.40
N ALA A 424 19.37 33.82 5.99
CA ALA A 424 19.20 35.22 6.40
C ALA A 424 20.23 35.65 7.47
N ASP A 425 20.58 34.75 8.39
CA ASP A 425 21.61 35.04 9.41
C ASP A 425 23.01 35.11 8.80
N GLN A 426 23.35 34.29 7.81
CA GLN A 426 24.59 34.38 7.04
C GLN A 426 24.66 35.69 6.26
N GLU A 427 23.59 36.11 5.60
CA GLU A 427 23.51 37.41 4.91
C GLU A 427 23.68 38.54 5.90
N ARG A 428 23.03 38.49 7.05
CA ARG A 428 23.19 39.51 8.11
C ARG A 428 24.65 39.61 8.57
N LEU A 429 25.32 38.46 8.78
CA LEU A 429 26.73 38.44 9.17
C LEU A 429 27.64 39.04 8.08
N TYR A 430 27.38 38.67 6.81
CA TYR A 430 28.08 39.25 5.66
C TYR A 430 27.97 40.78 5.61
N TYR A 431 26.75 41.33 5.71
CA TYR A 431 26.55 42.78 5.69
C TYR A 431 27.16 43.48 6.91
N LYS A 432 27.13 42.84 8.08
CA LYS A 432 27.78 43.35 9.28
C LYS A 432 29.29 43.47 9.06
N THR A 433 29.95 42.44 8.55
CA THR A 433 31.39 42.44 8.25
C THR A 433 31.74 43.49 7.19
N ALA A 434 30.95 43.58 6.13
CA ALA A 434 31.13 44.59 5.08
C ALA A 434 31.00 46.04 5.63
N LEU A 435 30.07 46.25 6.55
CA LEU A 435 29.91 47.53 7.24
C LEU A 435 31.12 47.87 8.11
N GLU A 436 31.61 46.89 8.90
CA GLU A 436 32.82 47.08 9.71
C GLU A 436 34.04 47.45 8.86
N GLU A 437 34.26 46.75 7.74
CA GLU A 437 35.33 47.08 6.78
C GLU A 437 35.15 48.47 6.20
N MET A 438 33.92 48.86 5.84
CA MET A 438 33.63 50.20 5.32
C MET A 438 33.93 51.27 6.36
N VAL A 439 33.58 51.06 7.63
CA VAL A 439 33.89 51.96 8.74
C VAL A 439 35.41 52.10 8.93
N VAL A 440 36.15 50.98 8.88
CA VAL A 440 37.62 51.02 8.93
C VAL A 440 38.22 51.83 7.79
N ARG A 441 37.75 51.61 6.55
CA ARG A 441 38.18 52.38 5.36
C ARG A 441 37.83 53.88 5.51
N TYR A 442 36.64 54.21 5.94
CA TYR A 442 36.21 55.58 6.18
C TYR A 442 37.10 56.26 7.21
N ASN A 443 37.36 55.60 8.34
CA ASN A 443 38.23 56.11 9.38
C ASN A 443 39.70 56.30 8.88
N SER A 444 40.19 55.33 8.10
CA SER A 444 41.55 55.47 7.52
C SER A 444 41.70 56.63 6.56
N VAL A 445 40.65 56.95 5.79
CA VAL A 445 40.65 58.09 4.91
C VAL A 445 40.54 59.41 5.70
N THR A 446 39.57 59.50 6.61
CA THR A 446 39.29 60.73 7.38
C THR A 446 40.41 61.07 8.36
N HIS A 447 41.15 60.08 8.90
CA HIS A 447 42.29 60.27 9.79
C HIS A 447 43.64 60.32 9.03
N SER A 448 43.65 60.11 7.70
CA SER A 448 44.88 60.21 6.92
C SER A 448 45.47 61.62 6.93
N ARG A 449 46.77 61.73 6.85
CA ARG A 449 47.47 63.07 6.76
C ARG A 449 46.98 63.87 5.58
N ARG A 450 46.57 63.25 4.48
CA ARG A 450 46.03 63.93 3.29
C ARG A 450 44.67 64.61 3.52
N TRP A 451 43.87 64.12 4.47
CA TRP A 451 42.54 64.65 4.79
C TRP A 451 42.55 65.51 6.02
N THR A 452 43.27 65.14 7.07
CA THR A 452 43.34 65.91 8.34
C THR A 452 44.15 67.21 8.23
N ILE A 453 45.20 67.24 7.41
CA ILE A 453 45.99 68.47 7.21
C ILE A 453 45.19 69.59 6.49
N PRO A 454 44.55 69.31 5.32
CA PRO A 454 43.71 70.32 4.67
C PRO A 454 42.56 70.82 5.55
N THR A 455 41.90 69.89 6.27
CA THR A 455 40.78 70.24 7.17
C THR A 455 41.25 71.13 8.34
N LYS A 456 42.41 70.80 8.92
CA LYS A 456 43.02 71.67 9.95
C LYS A 456 43.36 73.02 9.45
N ILE A 457 43.88 73.17 8.22
CA ILE A 457 44.22 74.42 7.57
C ILE A 457 42.93 75.20 7.29
N ILE A 458 41.91 74.60 6.74
CA ILE A 458 40.61 75.24 6.48
C ILE A 458 39.98 75.75 7.78
N ASN A 459 40.00 74.96 8.84
CA ASN A 459 39.43 75.31 10.12
C ASN A 459 40.25 76.39 10.84
N PHE A 460 41.57 76.41 10.63
CA PHE A 460 42.44 77.52 11.11
C PHE A 460 42.11 78.88 10.47
N PHE A 461 41.88 78.83 9.15
CA PHE A 461 41.49 80.08 8.45
C PHE A 461 40.04 80.52 8.72
N ARG A 462 39.12 79.56 9.01
CA ARG A 462 37.72 79.87 9.43
C ARG A 462 37.63 80.46 10.85
N ARG A 463 38.58 80.18 11.73
CA ARG A 463 38.65 80.77 13.11
C ARG A 463 39.28 82.10 13.18
N LYS A 464 39.84 82.65 12.06
CA LYS A 464 40.44 83.97 11.97
C LYS A 464 39.56 84.98 11.21
N LYS A 465 38.32 84.65 10.89
CA LYS A 465 37.24 85.53 10.53
C LYS A 465 36.25 85.54 11.71
#